data_954ef46e5f7b440edfc33db06ad9b5f2
#
_entry.id   954ef46e5f7b440edfc33db06ad9b5f2
#
_cell.length_a   1.000
_cell.length_b   1.000
_cell.length_c   1.000
_cell.angle_alpha   90.00
_cell.angle_beta   90.00
_cell.angle_gamma   90.00
#
_symmetry.space_group_name_H-M   'P 1'
#
loop_
_entity.id
_entity.type
_entity.pdbx_description
1 polymer ?
#
loop_
_entity_poly.entity_id
_entity_poly.type
_entity_poly.pdbx_seq_one_letter_code
_entity_poly.pdbx_strand_id
1 'polypeptide(L)'
;MQAACTDAPFVSVHMRGRYWNWNPVNLRKEIDFAAAVGAQKLVIHPICLGLVDPDDRLEVGEVRRVADYAATRGVRLAVENVKDSIWILDRVLDEIGVDPEETNLGICVDVGHAHLSRDAGRNPVCEYLERYANAMVHLHLHDNAGVRDEHLALGEGTIDWRRVVGTLTACGYAGTSALEIHGGEGAPLAAIENSVGVLQALA
;
A
#
# COMPACT_ATOMS: atom_id res chain seq x y z
N MET A 1 -21.74 6.34 10.55
CA MET A 1 -20.52 6.18 9.75
C MET A 1 -20.77 5.56 8.36
N GLN A 2 -21.79 4.73 8.17
CA GLN A 2 -22.12 4.15 6.85
C GLN A 2 -22.46 5.18 5.75
N ALA A 3 -22.97 6.35 6.09
CA ALA A 3 -23.42 7.33 5.08
C ALA A 3 -22.30 8.10 4.36
N ALA A 4 -21.08 8.09 4.87
CA ALA A 4 -19.99 8.91 4.31
C ALA A 4 -19.25 8.27 3.11
N CYS A 5 -19.39 6.96 2.91
CA CYS A 5 -18.67 6.22 1.85
C CYS A 5 -19.57 5.64 0.77
N THR A 6 -20.90 5.78 0.86
CA THR A 6 -21.86 5.11 -0.04
C THR A 6 -21.78 5.56 -1.50
N ASP A 7 -21.27 6.75 -1.78
CA ASP A 7 -21.17 7.30 -3.13
C ASP A 7 -19.75 7.25 -3.70
N ALA A 8 -18.77 6.79 -2.92
CA ALA A 8 -17.41 6.63 -3.40
C ALA A 8 -17.30 5.38 -4.29
N PRO A 9 -16.75 5.50 -5.51
CA PRO A 9 -16.59 4.35 -6.42
C PRO A 9 -15.60 3.31 -5.88
N PHE A 10 -14.73 3.70 -4.98
CA PHE A 10 -13.72 2.87 -4.34
C PHE A 10 -13.40 3.40 -2.95
N VAL A 11 -13.25 2.48 -1.99
CA VAL A 11 -12.83 2.77 -0.61
C VAL A 11 -11.70 1.81 -0.24
N SER A 12 -10.59 2.34 0.23
CA SER A 12 -9.55 1.59 0.94
C SER A 12 -9.48 2.03 2.39
N VAL A 13 -9.05 1.14 3.26
CA VAL A 13 -8.81 1.40 4.68
C VAL A 13 -7.39 0.98 5.01
N HIS A 14 -6.68 1.84 5.71
CA HIS A 14 -5.41 1.47 6.31
C HIS A 14 -5.64 0.87 7.70
N MET A 15 -4.97 -0.24 8.02
CA MET A 15 -5.07 -0.87 9.34
C MET A 15 -4.62 0.09 10.44
N ARG A 16 -5.41 0.18 11.50
CA ARG A 16 -5.12 1.10 12.60
C ARG A 16 -3.89 0.67 13.39
N GLY A 17 -2.95 1.58 13.64
CA GLY A 17 -1.66 1.33 14.28
C GLY A 17 -1.68 0.78 15.71
N ARG A 18 -2.86 0.57 16.31
CA ARG A 18 -3.01 -0.05 17.64
C ARG A 18 -2.70 -1.54 17.66
N TYR A 19 -2.63 -2.19 16.49
CA TYR A 19 -2.54 -3.63 16.32
C TYR A 19 -1.30 -4.04 15.54
N TRP A 20 -0.22 -3.28 15.69
CA TRP A 20 1.06 -3.57 15.06
C TRP A 20 1.75 -4.78 15.69
N ASN A 21 1.11 -5.91 15.59
CA ASN A 21 1.67 -7.22 15.87
C ASN A 21 0.84 -8.28 15.16
N TRP A 22 1.46 -9.40 14.86
CA TRP A 22 0.74 -10.53 14.33
C TRP A 22 -0.31 -11.03 15.31
N ASN A 23 -1.56 -10.86 14.93
CA ASN A 23 -2.69 -11.40 15.67
C ASN A 23 -3.88 -11.60 14.71
N PRO A 24 -4.16 -12.84 14.29
CA PRO A 24 -5.22 -13.13 13.32
C PRO A 24 -6.62 -12.72 13.80
N VAL A 25 -6.86 -12.71 15.12
CA VAL A 25 -8.15 -12.25 15.67
C VAL A 25 -8.32 -10.74 15.49
N ASN A 26 -7.26 -9.96 15.71
CA ASN A 26 -7.31 -8.51 15.51
C ASN A 26 -7.42 -8.17 14.03
N LEU A 27 -6.67 -8.88 13.17
CA LEU A 27 -6.73 -8.66 11.73
C LEU A 27 -8.14 -8.95 11.17
N ARG A 28 -8.82 -10.00 11.65
CA ARG A 28 -10.23 -10.26 11.29
C ARG A 28 -11.18 -9.13 11.72
N LYS A 29 -10.96 -8.51 12.88
CA LYS A 29 -11.75 -7.34 13.30
C LYS A 29 -11.55 -6.13 12.38
N GLU A 30 -10.32 -5.91 11.91
CA GLU A 30 -10.03 -4.85 10.94
C GLU A 30 -10.68 -5.15 9.57
N ILE A 31 -10.67 -6.41 9.15
CA ILE A 31 -11.39 -6.86 7.94
C ILE A 31 -12.90 -6.62 8.09
N ASP A 32 -13.49 -6.98 9.23
CA ASP A 32 -14.91 -6.73 9.50
C ASP A 32 -15.24 -5.23 9.51
N PHE A 33 -14.35 -4.41 10.07
CA PHE A 33 -14.49 -2.96 10.02
C PHE A 33 -14.40 -2.44 8.58
N ALA A 34 -13.40 -2.87 7.82
CA ALA A 34 -13.25 -2.48 6.42
C ALA A 34 -14.51 -2.84 5.61
N ALA A 35 -15.01 -4.07 5.75
CA ALA A 35 -16.25 -4.49 5.11
C ALA A 35 -17.47 -3.66 5.54
N ALA A 36 -17.58 -3.33 6.83
CA ALA A 36 -18.70 -2.56 7.36
C ALA A 36 -18.76 -1.11 6.85
N VAL A 37 -17.62 -0.53 6.45
CA VAL A 37 -17.55 0.80 5.83
C VAL A 37 -17.57 0.73 4.30
N GLY A 38 -17.70 -0.45 3.71
CA GLY A 38 -17.76 -0.66 2.27
C GLY A 38 -16.39 -0.64 1.57
N ALA A 39 -15.29 -0.83 2.32
CA ALA A 39 -13.97 -0.86 1.73
C ALA A 39 -13.73 -2.17 0.94
N GLN A 40 -13.13 -2.04 -0.23
CA GLN A 40 -12.70 -3.16 -1.06
C GLN A 40 -11.27 -3.60 -0.76
N LYS A 41 -10.48 -2.76 -0.07
CA LYS A 41 -9.10 -3.08 0.30
C LYS A 41 -8.81 -2.68 1.74
N LEU A 42 -8.02 -3.52 2.41
CA LEU A 42 -7.42 -3.24 3.70
C LEU A 42 -5.90 -3.29 3.54
N VAL A 43 -5.27 -2.13 3.70
CA VAL A 43 -3.81 -2.01 3.68
C VAL A 43 -3.26 -2.36 5.06
N ILE A 44 -2.24 -3.20 5.07
CA ILE A 44 -1.57 -3.69 6.28
C ILE A 44 -0.05 -3.61 6.13
N HIS A 45 0.66 -3.30 7.21
CA HIS A 45 2.11 -3.40 7.24
C HIS A 45 2.58 -4.85 7.46
N PRO A 46 3.81 -5.21 7.05
CA PRO A 46 4.38 -6.55 7.25
C PRO A 46 4.37 -7.03 8.70
N ILE A 47 4.55 -6.14 9.66
CA ILE A 47 4.46 -6.45 11.10
C ILE A 47 3.10 -7.06 11.48
N CYS A 48 2.04 -6.75 10.74
CA CYS A 48 0.72 -7.35 10.94
C CYS A 48 0.67 -8.82 10.53
N LEU A 49 1.69 -9.29 9.81
CA LEU A 49 1.93 -10.70 9.45
C LEU A 49 3.01 -11.35 10.31
N GLY A 50 3.55 -10.62 11.30
CA GLY A 50 4.64 -11.08 12.16
C GLY A 50 6.02 -10.96 11.54
N LEU A 51 6.18 -10.16 10.48
CA LEU A 51 7.44 -9.96 9.79
C LEU A 51 8.05 -8.60 10.18
N VAL A 52 9.09 -8.62 10.99
CA VAL A 52 9.88 -7.47 11.43
C VAL A 52 11.35 -7.69 11.13
N ASP A 53 11.84 -8.90 11.36
CA ASP A 53 13.22 -9.31 11.18
C ASP A 53 13.34 -10.46 10.16
N PRO A 54 14.49 -10.63 9.48
CA PRO A 54 14.69 -11.70 8.50
C PRO A 54 14.47 -13.12 9.03
N ASP A 55 14.70 -13.33 10.32
CA ASP A 55 14.56 -14.63 10.99
C ASP A 55 13.13 -14.91 11.50
N ASP A 56 12.22 -13.93 11.38
CA ASP A 56 10.82 -14.12 11.76
C ASP A 56 10.17 -15.21 10.94
N ARG A 57 9.28 -15.97 11.59
CA ARG A 57 8.53 -17.02 10.93
C ARG A 57 7.18 -16.52 10.42
N LEU A 58 6.97 -16.62 9.12
CA LEU A 58 5.65 -16.38 8.54
C LEU A 58 4.73 -17.59 8.78
N GLU A 59 3.62 -17.37 9.44
CA GLU A 59 2.58 -18.38 9.69
C GLU A 59 1.68 -18.53 8.44
N VAL A 60 2.26 -19.02 7.33
CA VAL A 60 1.64 -19.08 5.98
C VAL A 60 0.20 -19.59 5.99
N GLY A 61 -0.03 -20.70 6.69
CA GLY A 61 -1.36 -21.31 6.76
C GLY A 61 -2.40 -20.42 7.46
N GLU A 62 -1.99 -19.64 8.45
CA GLU A 62 -2.90 -18.70 9.13
C GLU A 62 -3.11 -17.43 8.31
N VAL A 63 -2.06 -16.92 7.66
CA VAL A 63 -2.18 -15.77 6.76
C VAL A 63 -3.15 -16.09 5.62
N ARG A 64 -3.05 -17.27 5.01
CA ARG A 64 -4.00 -17.72 3.98
C ARG A 64 -5.43 -17.79 4.52
N ARG A 65 -5.64 -18.37 5.71
CA ARG A 65 -6.99 -18.42 6.34
C ARG A 65 -7.56 -17.03 6.61
N VAL A 66 -6.72 -16.06 6.94
CA VAL A 66 -7.17 -14.66 7.13
C VAL A 66 -7.47 -13.99 5.80
N ALA A 67 -6.68 -14.25 4.76
CA ALA A 67 -6.94 -13.76 3.41
C ALA A 67 -8.23 -14.35 2.82
N ASP A 68 -8.47 -15.66 3.02
CA ASP A 68 -9.73 -16.31 2.63
C ASP A 68 -10.91 -15.69 3.38
N TYR A 69 -10.76 -15.44 4.68
CA TYR A 69 -11.79 -14.75 5.45
C TYR A 69 -12.07 -13.36 4.88
N ALA A 70 -11.05 -12.59 4.54
CA ALA A 70 -11.21 -11.28 3.91
C ALA A 70 -11.96 -11.38 2.57
N ALA A 71 -11.66 -12.39 1.76
CA ALA A 71 -12.39 -12.66 0.51
C ALA A 71 -13.89 -12.88 0.76
N THR A 72 -14.27 -13.63 1.80
CA THR A 72 -15.70 -13.82 2.16
C THR A 72 -16.39 -12.53 2.57
N ARG A 73 -15.63 -11.51 2.95
CA ARG A 73 -16.11 -10.17 3.33
C ARG A 73 -16.06 -9.15 2.19
N GLY A 74 -15.60 -9.57 0.99
CA GLY A 74 -15.40 -8.69 -0.17
C GLY A 74 -14.24 -7.70 0.00
N VAL A 75 -13.28 -8.02 0.88
CA VAL A 75 -12.11 -7.18 1.17
C VAL A 75 -10.85 -7.89 0.70
N ARG A 76 -10.00 -7.22 -0.07
CA ARG A 76 -8.66 -7.70 -0.43
C ARG A 76 -7.62 -7.14 0.53
N LEU A 77 -6.69 -7.98 0.97
CA LEU A 77 -5.54 -7.53 1.77
C LEU A 77 -4.44 -6.99 0.84
N ALA A 78 -3.84 -5.87 1.19
CA ALA A 78 -2.71 -5.28 0.50
C ALA A 78 -1.57 -5.04 1.50
N VAL A 79 -0.45 -5.76 1.34
CA VAL A 79 0.72 -5.61 2.20
C VAL A 79 1.55 -4.44 1.70
N GLU A 80 1.73 -3.44 2.53
CA GLU A 80 2.44 -2.22 2.18
C GLU A 80 3.93 -2.34 2.47
N ASN A 81 4.77 -1.83 1.56
CA ASN A 81 6.18 -1.66 1.87
C ASN A 81 6.36 -0.56 2.92
N VAL A 82 7.14 -0.87 3.92
CA VAL A 82 7.79 0.13 4.76
C VAL A 82 9.19 0.38 4.22
N LYS A 83 9.92 1.34 4.79
CA LYS A 83 11.30 1.57 4.39
C LYS A 83 12.15 0.29 4.54
N ASP A 84 13.02 0.04 3.54
CA ASP A 84 13.97 -1.09 3.53
C ASP A 84 13.29 -2.47 3.69
N SER A 85 12.21 -2.71 2.94
CA SER A 85 11.35 -3.89 3.08
C SER A 85 11.28 -4.83 1.87
N ILE A 86 12.18 -4.71 0.89
CA ILE A 86 12.21 -5.62 -0.28
C ILE A 86 12.23 -7.07 0.17
N TRP A 87 13.12 -7.44 1.09
CA TRP A 87 13.24 -8.80 1.57
C TRP A 87 11.95 -9.32 2.25
N ILE A 88 11.19 -8.44 2.90
CA ILE A 88 9.92 -8.80 3.54
C ILE A 88 8.86 -9.09 2.49
N LEU A 89 8.72 -8.19 1.51
CA LEU A 89 7.71 -8.35 0.46
C LEU A 89 8.03 -9.55 -0.41
N ASP A 90 9.31 -9.79 -0.73
CA ASP A 90 9.74 -11.00 -1.44
C ASP A 90 9.33 -12.26 -0.68
N ARG A 91 9.54 -12.32 0.62
CA ARG A 91 9.10 -13.46 1.44
C ARG A 91 7.58 -13.64 1.42
N VAL A 92 6.83 -12.55 1.52
CA VAL A 92 5.36 -12.63 1.40
C VAL A 92 4.95 -13.28 0.08
N LEU A 93 5.57 -12.87 -1.03
CA LEU A 93 5.27 -13.41 -2.34
C LEU A 93 5.74 -14.86 -2.51
N ASP A 94 6.96 -15.17 -2.06
CA ASP A 94 7.56 -16.51 -2.21
C ASP A 94 6.85 -17.56 -1.35
N GLU A 95 6.48 -17.23 -0.11
CA GLU A 95 5.91 -18.18 0.84
C GLU A 95 4.38 -18.29 0.74
N ILE A 96 3.67 -17.19 0.45
CA ILE A 96 2.21 -17.19 0.34
C ILE A 96 1.74 -17.45 -1.08
N GLY A 97 2.49 -16.97 -2.08
CA GLY A 97 2.13 -16.98 -3.49
C GLY A 97 1.82 -15.56 -3.99
N VAL A 98 1.98 -15.38 -5.30
CA VAL A 98 2.03 -14.04 -5.93
C VAL A 98 0.72 -13.66 -6.61
N ASP A 99 -0.17 -14.62 -6.90
CA ASP A 99 -1.39 -14.29 -7.63
C ASP A 99 -2.46 -13.71 -6.68
N PRO A 100 -2.71 -12.36 -6.75
CA PRO A 100 -3.70 -11.74 -5.89
C PRO A 100 -5.13 -12.24 -6.11
N GLU A 101 -5.43 -12.80 -7.27
CA GLU A 101 -6.75 -13.35 -7.58
C GLU A 101 -6.96 -14.70 -6.90
N GLU A 102 -5.89 -15.50 -6.77
CA GLU A 102 -5.94 -16.78 -6.08
C GLU A 102 -5.82 -16.66 -4.56
N THR A 103 -4.98 -15.73 -4.10
CA THR A 103 -4.63 -15.61 -2.67
C THR A 103 -5.42 -14.53 -1.93
N ASN A 104 -6.16 -13.68 -2.64
CA ASN A 104 -6.83 -12.49 -2.10
C ASN A 104 -5.89 -11.56 -1.27
N LEU A 105 -4.58 -11.66 -1.56
CA LEU A 105 -3.53 -10.86 -0.95
C LEU A 105 -2.64 -10.31 -2.05
N GLY A 106 -2.35 -9.03 -2.01
CA GLY A 106 -1.46 -8.36 -2.95
C GLY A 106 -0.55 -7.36 -2.25
N ILE A 107 0.19 -6.61 -3.03
CA ILE A 107 1.12 -5.59 -2.55
C ILE A 107 0.49 -4.20 -2.73
N CYS A 108 0.63 -3.38 -1.71
CA CYS A 108 0.49 -1.93 -1.80
C CYS A 108 1.90 -1.34 -1.91
N VAL A 109 2.23 -0.71 -3.03
CA VAL A 109 3.49 0.03 -3.09
C VAL A 109 3.25 1.45 -2.61
N ASP A 110 3.86 1.79 -1.48
CA ASP A 110 4.00 3.16 -1.04
C ASP A 110 5.24 3.77 -1.69
N VAL A 111 4.99 4.80 -2.52
CA VAL A 111 6.01 5.46 -3.35
C VAL A 111 6.99 6.27 -2.50
N GLY A 112 6.49 6.92 -1.46
CA GLY A 112 7.32 7.69 -0.55
C GLY A 112 8.24 6.81 0.30
N HIS A 113 7.73 5.70 0.84
CA HIS A 113 8.54 4.70 1.55
C HIS A 113 9.60 4.08 0.63
N ALA A 114 9.21 3.74 -0.61
CA ALA A 114 10.16 3.23 -1.60
C ALA A 114 11.28 4.24 -1.88
N HIS A 115 10.96 5.55 -1.96
CA HIS A 115 11.96 6.60 -2.17
C HIS A 115 12.98 6.73 -1.02
N LEU A 116 12.59 6.36 0.19
CA LEU A 116 13.45 6.34 1.38
C LEU A 116 14.28 5.05 1.52
N SER A 117 13.94 4.01 0.76
CA SER A 117 14.57 2.70 0.89
C SER A 117 16.01 2.68 0.33
N ARG A 118 16.88 1.99 1.03
CA ARG A 118 18.30 1.83 0.69
C ARG A 118 18.65 0.41 0.26
N ASP A 119 17.71 -0.51 0.40
CA ASP A 119 17.79 -1.90 -0.05
C ASP A 119 17.51 -2.05 -1.55
N ALA A 120 17.05 -0.98 -2.20
CA ALA A 120 16.86 -0.88 -3.64
C ALA A 120 18.05 -0.17 -4.31
N GLY A 121 18.10 -0.25 -5.64
CA GLY A 121 19.16 0.33 -6.47
C GLY A 121 19.08 1.87 -6.58
N ARG A 122 19.57 2.40 -7.73
CA ARG A 122 19.64 3.86 -7.94
C ARG A 122 18.29 4.55 -8.07
N ASN A 123 17.26 3.82 -8.41
CA ASN A 123 15.89 4.32 -8.56
C ASN A 123 14.94 3.46 -7.76
N PRO A 124 14.96 3.59 -6.43
CA PRO A 124 14.25 2.67 -5.54
C PRO A 124 12.75 2.59 -5.85
N VAL A 125 12.10 3.71 -6.15
CA VAL A 125 10.67 3.71 -6.51
C VAL A 125 10.39 2.84 -7.73
N CYS A 126 11.13 3.03 -8.83
CA CYS A 126 10.91 2.24 -10.05
C CYS A 126 11.21 0.76 -9.81
N GLU A 127 12.23 0.46 -9.02
CA GLU A 127 12.56 -0.93 -8.68
C GLU A 127 11.44 -1.61 -7.91
N TYR A 128 10.82 -0.95 -6.93
CA TYR A 128 9.65 -1.47 -6.24
C TYR A 128 8.47 -1.68 -7.20
N LEU A 129 8.17 -0.71 -8.05
CA LEU A 129 7.06 -0.81 -9.00
C LEU A 129 7.25 -1.94 -10.01
N GLU A 130 8.45 -2.06 -10.59
CA GLU A 130 8.78 -3.11 -11.55
C GLU A 130 8.79 -4.50 -10.89
N ARG A 131 9.38 -4.62 -9.71
CA ARG A 131 9.51 -5.88 -8.97
C ARG A 131 8.17 -6.47 -8.58
N TYR A 132 7.24 -5.62 -8.16
CA TYR A 132 5.93 -6.06 -7.65
C TYR A 132 4.79 -5.88 -8.65
N ALA A 133 5.07 -5.57 -9.91
CA ALA A 133 4.07 -5.24 -10.94
C ALA A 133 2.91 -6.25 -11.01
N ASN A 134 3.20 -7.55 -10.95
CA ASN A 134 2.19 -8.62 -11.05
C ASN A 134 1.40 -8.85 -9.76
N ALA A 135 1.90 -8.37 -8.62
CA ALA A 135 1.26 -8.53 -7.32
C ALA A 135 0.67 -7.22 -6.79
N MET A 136 0.94 -6.11 -7.48
CA MET A 136 0.58 -4.78 -7.02
C MET A 136 -0.92 -4.52 -7.23
N VAL A 137 -1.65 -4.33 -6.15
CA VAL A 137 -3.10 -4.11 -6.14
C VAL A 137 -3.49 -2.71 -5.70
N HIS A 138 -2.60 -2.00 -5.05
CA HIS A 138 -2.82 -0.64 -4.53
C HIS A 138 -1.53 0.17 -4.51
N LEU A 139 -1.65 1.49 -4.51
CA LEU A 139 -0.55 2.43 -4.34
C LEU A 139 -0.89 3.44 -3.25
N HIS A 140 0.10 3.80 -2.44
CA HIS A 140 0.09 5.04 -1.69
C HIS A 140 1.04 6.04 -2.34
N LEU A 141 0.55 7.26 -2.51
CA LEU A 141 1.24 8.32 -3.24
C LEU A 141 1.43 9.53 -2.34
N HIS A 142 2.66 9.82 -2.02
CA HIS A 142 3.10 11.05 -1.37
C HIS A 142 4.54 11.33 -1.76
N ASP A 143 5.01 12.55 -1.56
CA ASP A 143 6.37 12.94 -1.85
C ASP A 143 7.19 13.12 -0.57
N ASN A 144 8.50 13.13 -0.70
CA ASN A 144 9.45 13.47 0.35
C ASN A 144 10.79 13.88 -0.25
N ALA A 145 11.66 14.45 0.57
CA ALA A 145 12.99 14.91 0.16
C ALA A 145 14.08 13.80 0.17
N GLY A 146 13.70 12.51 0.29
CA GLY A 146 14.64 11.38 0.33
C GLY A 146 15.39 11.21 1.65
N VAL A 147 14.96 11.90 2.73
CA VAL A 147 15.63 11.88 4.04
C VAL A 147 14.73 11.31 5.13
N ARG A 148 13.47 11.72 5.15
CA ARG A 148 12.47 11.31 6.14
C ARG A 148 11.11 11.20 5.47
N ASP A 149 10.21 10.52 6.13
CA ASP A 149 8.84 10.32 5.70
C ASP A 149 8.01 11.60 6.00
N GLU A 150 7.84 12.44 4.96
CA GLU A 150 7.25 13.77 5.10
C GLU A 150 5.81 13.86 4.64
N HIS A 151 5.35 12.90 3.83
CA HIS A 151 4.00 12.91 3.23
C HIS A 151 3.66 14.25 2.55
N LEU A 152 4.59 14.79 1.75
CA LEU A 152 4.39 16.02 0.98
C LEU A 152 3.44 15.80 -0.19
N ALA A 153 2.86 16.88 -0.71
CA ALA A 153 2.15 16.85 -1.98
C ALA A 153 3.09 16.46 -3.13
N LEU A 154 2.53 15.85 -4.17
CA LEU A 154 3.31 15.37 -5.31
C LEU A 154 4.01 16.55 -6.01
N GLY A 155 5.32 16.43 -6.21
CA GLY A 155 6.17 17.46 -6.80
C GLY A 155 6.74 18.48 -5.79
N GLU A 156 6.42 18.37 -4.50
CA GLU A 156 7.02 19.20 -3.44
C GLU A 156 8.29 18.58 -2.84
N GLY A 157 8.55 17.30 -3.12
CA GLY A 157 9.76 16.59 -2.73
C GLY A 157 10.75 16.42 -3.89
N THR A 158 11.41 15.25 -3.91
CA THR A 158 12.45 14.92 -4.90
C THR A 158 12.13 13.68 -5.74
N ILE A 159 10.94 13.12 -5.63
CA ILE A 159 10.51 11.97 -6.42
C ILE A 159 10.30 12.40 -7.89
N ASP A 160 10.90 11.67 -8.83
CA ASP A 160 10.68 11.86 -10.26
C ASP A 160 9.32 11.27 -10.69
N TRP A 161 8.24 12.04 -10.51
CA TRP A 161 6.88 11.62 -10.83
C TRP A 161 6.68 11.27 -12.30
N ARG A 162 7.39 11.92 -13.23
CA ARG A 162 7.36 11.54 -14.66
C ARG A 162 7.84 10.12 -14.85
N ARG A 163 8.91 9.76 -14.17
CA ARG A 163 9.45 8.41 -14.24
C ARG A 163 8.55 7.41 -13.55
N VAL A 164 7.97 7.75 -12.40
CA VAL A 164 6.99 6.92 -11.68
C VAL A 164 5.80 6.58 -12.59
N VAL A 165 5.16 7.59 -13.18
CA VAL A 165 4.00 7.39 -14.08
C VAL A 165 4.41 6.58 -15.31
N GLY A 166 5.57 6.86 -15.91
CA GLY A 166 6.10 6.08 -17.03
C GLY A 166 6.33 4.60 -16.69
N THR A 167 6.86 4.31 -15.49
CA THR A 167 7.06 2.94 -15.00
C THR A 167 5.71 2.25 -14.78
N LEU A 168 4.74 2.89 -14.12
CA LEU A 168 3.40 2.34 -13.91
C LEU A 168 2.71 2.00 -15.24
N THR A 169 2.83 2.89 -16.22
CA THR A 169 2.29 2.67 -17.58
C THR A 169 2.97 1.47 -18.25
N ALA A 170 4.30 1.39 -18.17
CA ALA A 170 5.06 0.27 -18.74
C ALA A 170 4.73 -1.07 -18.08
N CYS A 171 4.46 -1.09 -16.78
CA CYS A 171 3.99 -2.26 -16.04
C CYS A 171 2.53 -2.61 -16.30
N GLY A 172 1.77 -1.78 -17.01
CA GLY A 172 0.34 -1.98 -17.26
C GLY A 172 -0.51 -1.87 -15.98
N TYR A 173 -0.10 -1.07 -15.00
CA TYR A 173 -0.82 -0.94 -13.75
C TYR A 173 -2.23 -0.38 -13.96
N ALA A 174 -3.24 -1.14 -13.55
CA ALA A 174 -4.65 -0.78 -13.62
C ALA A 174 -5.34 -0.82 -12.23
N GLY A 175 -4.56 -0.85 -11.17
CA GLY A 175 -5.06 -0.87 -9.80
C GLY A 175 -5.54 0.50 -9.31
N THR A 176 -5.72 0.63 -8.01
CA THR A 176 -6.17 1.86 -7.35
C THR A 176 -5.03 2.55 -6.63
N SER A 177 -5.15 3.85 -6.39
CA SER A 177 -4.20 4.61 -5.60
C SER A 177 -4.90 5.51 -4.59
N ALA A 178 -4.21 5.82 -3.50
CA ALA A 178 -4.61 6.82 -2.52
C ALA A 178 -3.48 7.86 -2.36
N LEU A 179 -3.85 9.13 -2.24
CA LEU A 179 -2.94 10.18 -1.83
C LEU A 179 -2.84 10.18 -0.30
N GLU A 180 -1.65 9.98 0.23
CA GLU A 180 -1.35 10.03 1.67
C GLU A 180 -0.58 11.32 2.02
N ILE A 181 -1.23 12.45 1.95
CA ILE A 181 -0.63 13.75 2.17
C ILE A 181 -0.94 14.25 3.57
N HIS A 182 0.09 14.53 4.35
CA HIS A 182 -0.03 15.18 5.64
C HIS A 182 -0.02 16.70 5.45
N GLY A 183 -1.19 17.31 5.42
CA GLY A 183 -1.32 18.77 5.45
C GLY A 183 -1.52 19.26 6.88
N GLY A 184 -0.86 20.35 7.29
CA GLY A 184 -1.24 21.11 8.47
C GLY A 184 -2.69 21.61 8.38
N GLU A 185 -3.25 22.14 9.48
CA GLU A 185 -4.62 22.69 9.49
C GLU A 185 -4.81 23.68 8.31
N GLY A 186 -5.70 23.32 7.36
CA GLY A 186 -6.11 24.16 6.22
C GLY A 186 -5.42 23.89 4.88
N ALA A 187 -4.40 23.03 4.79
CA ALA A 187 -3.69 22.75 3.54
C ALA A 187 -4.15 21.53 2.72
N PRO A 188 -4.94 20.57 3.23
CA PRO A 188 -5.12 19.28 2.57
C PRO A 188 -5.74 19.38 1.17
N LEU A 189 -6.75 20.23 1.00
CA LEU A 189 -7.49 20.27 -0.27
C LEU A 189 -6.64 20.80 -1.44
N ALA A 190 -5.95 21.92 -1.25
CA ALA A 190 -5.07 22.48 -2.27
C ALA A 190 -3.91 21.53 -2.60
N ALA A 191 -3.34 20.87 -1.60
CA ALA A 191 -2.29 19.87 -1.78
C ALA A 191 -2.78 18.65 -2.58
N ILE A 192 -4.00 18.19 -2.31
CA ILE A 192 -4.65 17.12 -3.07
C ILE A 192 -4.91 17.56 -4.51
N GLU A 193 -5.50 18.74 -4.71
CA GLU A 193 -5.77 19.28 -6.05
C GLU A 193 -4.50 19.44 -6.89
N ASN A 194 -3.42 19.95 -6.29
CA ASN A 194 -2.11 20.07 -6.93
C ASN A 194 -1.57 18.68 -7.31
N SER A 195 -1.64 17.72 -6.41
CA SER A 195 -1.17 16.35 -6.64
C SER A 195 -1.93 15.66 -7.77
N VAL A 196 -3.25 15.82 -7.81
CA VAL A 196 -4.08 15.33 -8.92
C VAL A 196 -3.66 16.00 -10.23
N GLY A 197 -3.40 17.32 -10.19
CA GLY A 197 -2.89 18.07 -11.36
C GLY A 197 -1.56 17.55 -11.87
N VAL A 198 -0.63 17.19 -10.99
CA VAL A 198 0.65 16.55 -11.37
C VAL A 198 0.41 15.23 -12.11
N LEU A 199 -0.43 14.35 -11.56
CA LEU A 199 -0.74 13.06 -12.20
C LEU A 199 -1.41 13.24 -13.56
N GLN A 200 -2.40 14.15 -13.67
CA GLN A 200 -3.10 14.43 -14.93
C GLN A 200 -2.17 15.01 -16.01
N ALA A 201 -1.18 15.81 -15.63
CA ALA A 201 -0.22 16.37 -16.57
C ALA A 201 0.80 15.36 -17.09
N LEU A 202 0.93 14.19 -16.43
CA LEU A 202 1.90 13.14 -16.76
C LEU A 202 1.24 11.90 -17.43
N ALA A 203 -0.09 11.77 -17.33
CA ALA A 203 -0.86 10.69 -17.94
C ALA A 203 -1.09 10.94 -19.43
#